data_5374eec134e1cb5781235519b424a44e
#
_entry.id   5374eec134e1cb5781235519b424a44e
#
_cell.length_a   1.000
_cell.length_b   1.000
_cell.length_c   1.000
_cell.angle_alpha   90.00
_cell.angle_beta   90.00
_cell.angle_gamma   90.00
#
_symmetry.space_group_name_H-M   'P 1'
#
loop_
_entity.id
_entity.type
_entity.pdbx_description
1 polymer ?
#
loop_
_entity_poly.entity_id
_entity_poly.type
_entity_poly.pdbx_seq_one_letter_code
_entity_poly.pdbx_strand_id
1 'polypeptide(L)'
;ELGGRMSAREKGRWEILSVPFAIRNRDRQIGHIEPVLNRYERICFDKAYRNPPGSVPAALICPGHPLLEAVIDIIRERSVELLKRGAVLIDDSDPGETIRLLFYIEHTIQDGTALPDGSRRVISRNIHFVEMDEHGTAANAGYAPYLDYRPAAPEELDAVLTHAHKQPWLTRGVEDAAIGYALGHLIPKHLKDVRERREIMIDKTEKAVRERLTAEIRYWDYRAGELKQQEQAGKISNNLNSQKAARRAEELAARLKQRTDELAAERLISAQPPV
;
A
#
# COMPACT_ATOMS: atom_id res chain seq x y z
N GLU A 1 25.24 -5.48 6.78
CA GLU A 1 24.85 -6.03 8.10
C GLU A 1 24.21 -7.44 8.02
N LEU A 2 23.48 -7.75 6.96
CA LEU A 2 22.90 -9.07 6.75
C LEU A 2 23.88 -10.09 6.14
N GLY A 3 25.13 -9.70 5.86
CA GLY A 3 26.20 -10.57 5.36
C GLY A 3 26.21 -10.78 3.84
N GLY A 4 25.41 -10.05 3.09
CA GLY A 4 25.45 -10.06 1.62
C GLY A 4 26.67 -9.32 1.06
N ARG A 5 27.04 -9.64 -0.18
CA ARG A 5 28.09 -8.95 -0.92
C ARG A 5 27.52 -8.32 -2.18
N MET A 6 27.60 -6.99 -2.25
CA MET A 6 27.16 -6.20 -3.39
C MET A 6 28.34 -5.36 -3.90
N SER A 7 28.50 -5.28 -5.20
CA SER A 7 29.54 -4.47 -5.86
C SER A 7 28.91 -3.62 -6.98
N ALA A 8 29.47 -2.44 -7.18
CA ALA A 8 29.09 -1.58 -8.30
C ALA A 8 29.55 -2.21 -9.63
N ARG A 9 28.74 -2.06 -10.65
CA ARG A 9 29.02 -2.45 -12.03
C ARG A 9 29.00 -1.21 -12.94
N GLU A 10 28.17 -1.23 -13.96
CA GLU A 10 27.97 -0.08 -14.83
C GLU A 10 27.20 1.04 -14.10
N LYS A 11 27.17 2.24 -14.64
CA LYS A 11 26.43 3.38 -14.07
C LYS A 11 24.98 3.00 -13.70
N GLY A 12 24.63 3.20 -12.44
CA GLY A 12 23.29 2.92 -11.92
C GLY A 12 22.94 1.43 -11.79
N ARG A 13 23.95 0.55 -11.88
CA ARG A 13 23.80 -0.90 -11.78
C ARG A 13 24.77 -1.51 -10.79
N TRP A 14 24.34 -2.58 -10.16
CA TRP A 14 25.11 -3.33 -9.18
C TRP A 14 24.98 -4.83 -9.43
N GLU A 15 25.89 -5.57 -8.84
CA GLU A 15 25.86 -7.02 -8.76
C GLU A 15 25.75 -7.47 -7.32
N ILE A 16 24.92 -8.48 -7.04
CA ILE A 16 24.91 -9.17 -5.76
C ILE A 16 25.57 -10.52 -5.96
N LEU A 17 26.78 -10.66 -5.43
CA LEU A 17 27.59 -11.87 -5.55
C LEU A 17 27.01 -13.03 -4.75
N SER A 18 26.48 -12.73 -3.57
CA SER A 18 25.81 -13.74 -2.74
C SER A 18 24.70 -13.12 -1.90
N VAL A 19 23.52 -13.75 -1.96
CA VAL A 19 22.39 -13.44 -1.09
C VAL A 19 22.44 -14.36 0.11
N PRO A 20 22.48 -13.84 1.36
CA PRO A 20 22.52 -14.63 2.59
C PRO A 20 21.37 -15.63 2.70
N PHE A 21 21.66 -16.76 3.32
CA PHE A 21 20.65 -17.80 3.58
C PHE A 21 19.43 -17.25 4.35
N ALA A 22 19.66 -16.37 5.33
CA ALA A 22 18.58 -15.77 6.13
C ALA A 22 17.53 -15.06 5.25
N ILE A 23 17.97 -14.30 4.22
CA ILE A 23 17.07 -13.60 3.30
C ILE A 23 16.30 -14.60 2.44
N ARG A 24 16.98 -15.61 1.90
CA ARG A 24 16.34 -16.65 1.08
C ARG A 24 15.37 -17.51 1.87
N ASN A 25 15.68 -17.76 3.14
CA ASN A 25 14.79 -18.51 4.03
C ASN A 25 13.55 -17.68 4.40
N ARG A 26 13.71 -16.37 4.63
CA ARG A 26 12.60 -15.48 4.88
C ARG A 26 11.65 -15.40 3.68
N ASP A 27 12.20 -15.29 2.48
CA ASP A 27 11.43 -15.32 1.24
C ASP A 27 10.58 -16.59 1.10
N ARG A 28 11.14 -17.76 1.45
CA ARG A 28 10.38 -19.02 1.46
C ARG A 28 9.22 -19.01 2.47
N GLN A 29 9.40 -18.34 3.62
CA GLN A 29 8.34 -18.21 4.63
C GLN A 29 7.23 -17.26 4.16
N ILE A 30 7.58 -16.19 3.44
CA ILE A 30 6.63 -15.26 2.84
C ILE A 30 5.88 -15.94 1.68
N GLY A 31 6.55 -16.78 0.90
CA GLY A 31 5.93 -17.60 -0.14
C GLY A 31 5.72 -16.87 -1.47
N HIS A 32 6.70 -16.06 -1.90
CA HIS A 32 6.66 -15.44 -3.23
C HIS A 32 6.67 -16.48 -4.36
N ILE A 33 5.98 -16.17 -5.47
CA ILE A 33 5.92 -17.04 -6.66
C ILE A 33 7.31 -17.14 -7.31
N GLU A 34 8.04 -16.01 -7.38
CA GLU A 34 9.41 -15.97 -7.88
C GLU A 34 10.36 -15.92 -6.67
N PRO A 35 11.13 -16.99 -6.40
CA PRO A 35 11.98 -17.02 -5.22
C PRO A 35 13.20 -16.11 -5.36
N VAL A 36 13.68 -15.62 -4.23
CA VAL A 36 14.95 -14.88 -4.14
C VAL A 36 16.12 -15.75 -4.62
N LEU A 37 16.87 -15.20 -5.59
CA LEU A 37 18.01 -15.89 -6.17
C LEU A 37 19.22 -15.92 -5.22
N ASN A 38 20.14 -16.88 -5.45
CA ASN A 38 21.39 -16.95 -4.71
C ASN A 38 22.34 -15.79 -5.04
N ARG A 39 22.24 -15.26 -6.24
CA ARG A 39 23.03 -14.14 -6.77
C ARG A 39 22.22 -13.38 -7.81
N TYR A 40 22.58 -12.13 -8.04
CA TYR A 40 22.04 -11.31 -9.11
C TYR A 40 23.20 -10.70 -9.89
N GLU A 41 23.32 -11.03 -11.19
CA GLU A 41 24.41 -10.54 -12.03
C GLU A 41 24.28 -9.04 -12.30
N ARG A 42 23.04 -8.54 -12.39
CA ARG A 42 22.72 -7.13 -12.57
C ARG A 42 21.44 -6.79 -11.83
N ILE A 43 21.51 -5.79 -10.97
CA ILE A 43 20.36 -5.14 -10.37
C ILE A 43 20.41 -3.65 -10.63
N CYS A 44 19.25 -2.99 -10.57
CA CYS A 44 19.13 -1.54 -10.56
C CYS A 44 17.97 -1.12 -9.66
N PHE A 45 18.00 0.12 -9.20
CA PHE A 45 16.94 0.72 -8.39
C PHE A 45 16.11 1.74 -9.18
N ASP A 46 16.60 2.13 -10.35
CA ASP A 46 15.91 3.04 -11.27
C ASP A 46 15.55 2.29 -12.56
N LYS A 47 14.31 2.46 -12.99
CA LYS A 47 13.75 1.87 -14.21
C LYS A 47 14.54 2.21 -15.48
N ALA A 48 15.18 3.39 -15.50
CA ALA A 48 16.02 3.84 -16.61
C ALA A 48 17.21 2.90 -16.86
N TYR A 49 17.72 2.24 -15.82
CA TYR A 49 18.87 1.33 -15.92
C TYR A 49 18.49 -0.14 -16.08
N ARG A 50 17.19 -0.45 -16.20
CA ARG A 50 16.72 -1.83 -16.34
C ARG A 50 17.18 -2.45 -17.66
N ASN A 51 16.94 -1.78 -18.79
CA ASN A 51 17.20 -2.28 -20.14
C ASN A 51 17.85 -1.22 -21.04
N PRO A 52 19.08 -0.74 -20.75
CA PRO A 52 19.75 0.18 -21.66
C PRO A 52 20.14 -0.53 -22.96
N PRO A 53 20.16 0.19 -24.10
CA PRO A 53 20.50 -0.37 -25.38
C PRO A 53 21.88 -1.06 -25.38
N GLY A 54 21.96 -2.27 -25.94
CA GLY A 54 23.22 -3.03 -26.03
C GLY A 54 23.71 -3.66 -24.73
N SER A 55 22.91 -3.65 -23.64
CA SER A 55 23.29 -4.22 -22.36
C SER A 55 22.38 -5.37 -21.93
N VAL A 56 22.91 -6.26 -21.09
CA VAL A 56 22.12 -7.33 -20.47
C VAL A 56 21.06 -6.72 -19.55
N PRO A 57 19.81 -7.21 -19.55
CA PRO A 57 18.76 -6.74 -18.64
C PRO A 57 19.18 -6.85 -17.16
N ALA A 58 18.80 -5.85 -16.36
CA ALA A 58 18.97 -5.86 -14.90
C ALA A 58 17.64 -6.15 -14.19
N ALA A 59 17.71 -6.86 -13.07
CA ALA A 59 16.57 -6.98 -12.18
C ALA A 59 16.28 -5.63 -11.49
N LEU A 60 15.06 -5.12 -11.63
CA LEU A 60 14.65 -3.88 -10.98
C LEU A 60 14.23 -4.19 -9.54
N ILE A 61 14.99 -3.71 -8.57
CA ILE A 61 14.68 -3.84 -7.15
C ILE A 61 13.78 -2.66 -6.76
N CYS A 62 12.49 -2.94 -6.64
CA CYS A 62 11.47 -1.95 -6.29
C CYS A 62 10.44 -2.60 -5.36
N PRO A 63 9.50 -1.84 -4.75
CA PRO A 63 8.40 -2.42 -3.99
C PRO A 63 7.68 -3.53 -4.77
N GLY A 64 7.49 -4.68 -4.13
CA GLY A 64 6.98 -5.91 -4.75
C GLY A 64 8.07 -6.87 -5.24
N HIS A 65 9.36 -6.50 -5.21
CA HIS A 65 10.44 -7.42 -5.55
C HIS A 65 10.78 -8.33 -4.35
N PRO A 66 10.81 -9.67 -4.49
CA PRO A 66 10.96 -10.61 -3.38
C PRO A 66 12.19 -10.36 -2.50
N LEU A 67 13.32 -10.02 -3.12
CA LEU A 67 14.55 -9.69 -2.40
C LEU A 67 14.35 -8.48 -1.47
N LEU A 68 13.69 -7.43 -1.96
CA LEU A 68 13.45 -6.23 -1.16
C LEU A 68 12.48 -6.51 -0.01
N GLU A 69 11.40 -7.23 -0.28
CA GLU A 69 10.41 -7.57 0.73
C GLU A 69 10.99 -8.45 1.84
N ALA A 70 11.77 -9.48 1.50
CA ALA A 70 12.43 -10.32 2.47
C ALA A 70 13.44 -9.54 3.34
N VAL A 71 14.18 -8.60 2.74
CA VAL A 71 15.13 -7.73 3.48
C VAL A 71 14.39 -6.79 4.43
N ILE A 72 13.34 -6.13 3.95
CA ILE A 72 12.51 -5.22 4.76
C ILE A 72 11.89 -5.98 5.94
N ASP A 73 11.35 -7.18 5.69
CA ASP A 73 10.70 -7.96 6.74
C ASP A 73 11.70 -8.39 7.85
N ILE A 74 12.92 -8.81 7.47
CA ILE A 74 13.98 -9.11 8.45
C ILE A 74 14.38 -7.86 9.24
N ILE A 75 14.56 -6.71 8.58
CA ILE A 75 14.94 -5.46 9.23
C ILE A 75 13.83 -5.04 10.19
N ARG A 76 12.57 -5.09 9.76
CA ARG A 76 11.42 -4.77 10.59
C ARG A 76 11.38 -5.64 11.85
N GLU A 77 11.53 -6.96 11.72
CA GLU A 77 11.52 -7.88 12.85
C GLU A 77 12.65 -7.59 13.85
N ARG A 78 13.86 -7.30 13.35
CA ARG A 78 15.01 -6.97 14.20
C ARG A 78 14.89 -5.61 14.89
N SER A 79 14.20 -4.68 14.27
CA SER A 79 14.14 -3.28 14.71
C SER A 79 12.84 -2.93 15.42
N VAL A 80 11.88 -3.87 15.53
CA VAL A 80 10.55 -3.58 16.10
C VAL A 80 10.61 -2.98 17.51
N GLU A 81 11.53 -3.45 18.33
CA GLU A 81 11.71 -2.92 19.68
C GLU A 81 12.39 -1.54 19.71
N LEU A 82 13.22 -1.26 18.72
CA LEU A 82 13.83 0.07 18.55
C LEU A 82 12.80 1.09 18.02
N LEU A 83 11.90 0.66 17.15
CA LEU A 83 10.84 1.52 16.60
C LEU A 83 9.82 1.98 17.67
N LYS A 84 9.71 1.23 18.79
CA LYS A 84 8.90 1.63 19.94
C LYS A 84 9.55 2.72 20.79
N ARG A 85 10.84 3.00 20.58
CA ARG A 85 11.58 4.01 21.33
C ARG A 85 11.73 5.22 20.44
N GLY A 86 11.57 6.40 21.02
CA GLY A 86 11.91 7.64 20.34
C GLY A 86 13.41 7.71 20.00
N ALA A 87 13.78 8.60 19.12
CA ALA A 87 15.17 8.89 18.77
C ALA A 87 15.41 10.39 18.89
N VAL A 88 16.65 10.76 19.26
CA VAL A 88 17.11 12.15 19.20
C VAL A 88 17.91 12.30 17.91
N LEU A 89 17.44 13.20 17.06
CA LEU A 89 18.04 13.51 15.77
C LEU A 89 18.53 14.95 15.76
N ILE A 90 19.59 15.20 15.01
CA ILE A 90 20.16 16.54 14.82
C ILE A 90 19.96 16.93 13.35
N ASP A 91 19.42 18.13 13.17
CA ASP A 91 19.33 18.80 11.87
C ASP A 91 20.54 19.73 11.72
N ASP A 92 21.56 19.27 11.01
CA ASP A 92 22.79 20.06 10.80
C ASP A 92 22.56 21.28 9.88
N SER A 93 21.41 21.36 9.21
CA SER A 93 21.05 22.50 8.36
C SER A 93 20.39 23.65 9.13
N ASP A 94 19.88 23.38 10.34
CA ASP A 94 19.25 24.36 11.21
C ASP A 94 20.23 24.82 12.27
N PRO A 95 20.68 26.09 12.25
CA PRO A 95 21.61 26.64 13.26
C PRO A 95 20.91 26.94 14.59
N GLY A 96 19.61 26.72 14.70
CA GLY A 96 18.85 26.99 15.92
C GLY A 96 19.13 25.95 17.03
N GLU A 97 18.79 26.34 18.27
CA GLU A 97 18.92 25.49 19.46
C GLU A 97 17.53 25.00 19.98
N THR A 98 16.46 25.23 19.21
CA THR A 98 15.10 24.91 19.62
C THR A 98 14.81 23.41 19.44
N ILE A 99 14.26 22.80 20.49
CA ILE A 99 13.78 21.42 20.41
C ILE A 99 12.47 21.40 19.63
N ARG A 100 12.37 20.47 18.70
CA ARG A 100 11.13 20.16 17.97
C ARG A 100 10.77 18.70 18.19
N LEU A 101 9.50 18.38 18.25
CA LEU A 101 9.01 17.01 18.27
C LEU A 101 8.57 16.61 16.86
N LEU A 102 8.99 15.46 16.42
CA LEU A 102 8.54 14.86 15.16
C LEU A 102 7.70 13.62 15.43
N PHE A 103 6.44 13.69 15.07
CA PHE A 103 5.47 12.60 15.22
C PHE A 103 5.29 11.86 13.90
N TYR A 104 5.27 10.53 13.97
CA TYR A 104 4.89 9.64 12.89
C TYR A 104 3.45 9.21 13.14
N ILE A 105 2.54 9.65 12.31
CA ILE A 105 1.11 9.40 12.47
C ILE A 105 0.66 8.51 11.32
N GLU A 106 0.43 7.24 11.62
CA GLU A 106 -0.15 6.30 10.66
C GLU A 106 -1.68 6.42 10.68
N HIS A 107 -2.28 6.43 9.51
CA HIS A 107 -3.71 6.22 9.37
C HIS A 107 -4.05 5.38 8.15
N THR A 108 -5.20 4.74 8.21
CA THR A 108 -5.71 3.88 7.15
C THR A 108 -7.05 4.37 6.65
N ILE A 109 -7.31 4.12 5.36
CA ILE A 109 -8.60 4.34 4.73
C ILE A 109 -9.14 2.97 4.35
N GLN A 110 -10.40 2.72 4.69
CA GLN A 110 -11.11 1.48 4.41
C GLN A 110 -12.30 1.73 3.51
N ASP A 111 -12.69 0.70 2.75
CA ASP A 111 -13.99 0.66 2.08
C ASP A 111 -14.97 -0.24 2.84
N GLY A 112 -16.21 -0.32 2.35
CA GLY A 112 -17.27 -1.10 3.00
C GLY A 112 -17.20 -2.61 2.75
N THR A 113 -16.17 -3.11 2.04
CA THR A 113 -16.03 -4.54 1.78
C THR A 113 -15.66 -5.27 3.07
N ALA A 114 -16.51 -6.19 3.50
CA ALA A 114 -16.23 -7.05 4.65
C ALA A 114 -15.25 -8.16 4.29
N LEU A 115 -14.25 -8.38 5.13
CA LEU A 115 -13.32 -9.50 5.05
C LEU A 115 -13.85 -10.70 5.88
N PRO A 116 -13.33 -11.92 5.65
CA PRO A 116 -13.78 -13.11 6.37
C PRO A 116 -13.62 -13.03 7.90
N ASP A 117 -12.70 -12.23 8.39
CA ASP A 117 -12.46 -11.98 9.82
C ASP A 117 -13.40 -10.92 10.43
N GLY A 118 -14.33 -10.37 9.64
CA GLY A 118 -15.25 -9.32 10.04
C GLY A 118 -14.68 -7.90 9.96
N SER A 119 -13.41 -7.74 9.66
CA SER A 119 -12.80 -6.43 9.41
C SER A 119 -13.22 -5.86 8.06
N ARG A 120 -12.96 -4.56 7.85
CA ARG A 120 -13.15 -3.92 6.53
C ARG A 120 -11.85 -3.88 5.75
N ARG A 121 -11.97 -3.94 4.43
CA ARG A 121 -10.82 -3.91 3.53
C ARG A 121 -10.11 -2.55 3.59
N VAL A 122 -8.83 -2.56 3.96
CA VAL A 122 -7.96 -1.40 3.87
C VAL A 122 -7.60 -1.15 2.41
N ILE A 123 -7.89 0.05 1.91
CA ILE A 123 -7.63 0.47 0.53
C ILE A 123 -6.50 1.47 0.39
N SER A 124 -6.12 2.13 1.48
CA SER A 124 -4.97 3.02 1.52
C SER A 124 -4.43 3.10 2.95
N ARG A 125 -3.11 3.21 3.05
CA ARG A 125 -2.38 3.46 4.30
C ARG A 125 -1.39 4.56 4.03
N ASN A 126 -1.27 5.51 4.96
CA ASN A 126 -0.32 6.60 4.85
C ASN A 126 0.29 6.93 6.20
N ILE A 127 1.53 7.40 6.18
CA ILE A 127 2.22 7.94 7.34
C ILE A 127 2.40 9.44 7.11
N HIS A 128 1.94 10.23 8.05
CA HIS A 128 2.15 11.67 8.07
C HIS A 128 3.22 12.01 9.11
N PHE A 129 4.01 13.02 8.80
CA PHE A 129 5.03 13.55 9.69
C PHE A 129 4.57 14.91 10.18
N VAL A 130 4.31 15.01 11.46
CA VAL A 130 3.87 16.24 12.12
C VAL A 130 5.00 16.75 13.01
N GLU A 131 5.45 17.95 12.75
CA GLU A 131 6.42 18.65 13.59
C GLU A 131 5.68 19.58 14.55
N MET A 132 6.17 19.66 15.78
CA MET A 132 5.64 20.54 16.80
C MET A 132 6.76 21.31 17.48
N ASP A 133 6.61 22.62 17.62
CA ASP A 133 7.53 23.52 18.30
C ASP A 133 7.20 23.70 19.79
N GLU A 134 8.03 24.47 20.49
CA GLU A 134 7.89 24.80 21.92
C GLU A 134 6.62 25.62 22.25
N HIS A 135 6.00 26.24 21.25
CA HIS A 135 4.76 27.00 21.39
C HIS A 135 3.53 26.13 21.19
N GLY A 136 3.71 24.83 20.90
CA GLY A 136 2.62 23.91 20.60
C GLY A 136 2.05 24.08 19.20
N THR A 137 2.76 24.77 18.31
CA THR A 137 2.36 24.93 16.92
C THR A 137 2.71 23.66 16.15
N ALA A 138 1.67 22.97 15.64
CA ALA A 138 1.84 21.79 14.83
C ALA A 138 1.85 22.15 13.35
N ALA A 139 2.78 21.56 12.60
CA ALA A 139 2.94 21.75 11.17
C ALA A 139 3.22 20.42 10.45
N ASN A 140 2.92 20.37 9.14
CA ASN A 140 3.32 19.24 8.33
C ASN A 140 4.83 19.31 8.05
N ALA A 141 5.57 18.33 8.54
CA ALA A 141 7.02 18.25 8.36
C ALA A 141 7.45 17.77 6.96
N GLY A 142 6.50 17.55 6.06
CA GLY A 142 6.79 17.05 4.70
C GLY A 142 6.92 15.55 4.63
N TYR A 143 7.70 15.06 3.67
CA TYR A 143 7.87 13.63 3.41
C TYR A 143 9.20 13.14 3.96
N ALA A 144 9.15 12.25 4.95
CA ALA A 144 10.32 11.59 5.55
C ALA A 144 11.46 12.55 5.97
N PRO A 145 11.20 13.61 6.77
CA PRO A 145 12.18 14.64 7.11
C PRO A 145 13.40 14.07 7.86
N TYR A 146 13.22 12.97 8.57
CA TYR A 146 14.28 12.28 9.31
C TYR A 146 15.42 11.75 8.42
N LEU A 147 15.23 11.66 7.10
CA LEU A 147 16.30 11.26 6.17
C LEU A 147 17.39 12.31 6.03
N ASP A 148 17.07 13.57 6.31
CA ASP A 148 17.99 14.69 6.26
C ASP A 148 18.68 14.94 7.61
N TYR A 149 18.25 14.22 8.67
CA TYR A 149 18.78 14.35 10.01
C TYR A 149 19.76 13.23 10.32
N ARG A 150 20.73 13.51 11.19
CA ARG A 150 21.63 12.49 11.74
C ARG A 150 21.26 12.10 13.17
N PRO A 151 21.60 10.88 13.60
CA PRO A 151 21.50 10.53 15.03
C PRO A 151 22.39 11.44 15.88
N ALA A 152 21.92 11.83 17.07
CA ALA A 152 22.73 12.54 18.04
C ALA A 152 23.89 11.65 18.53
N ALA A 153 25.11 12.25 18.64
CA ALA A 153 26.22 11.61 19.30
C ALA A 153 25.97 11.49 20.83
N PRO A 154 26.63 10.58 21.56
CA PRO A 154 26.38 10.39 22.99
C PRO A 154 26.46 11.67 23.81
N GLU A 155 27.44 12.52 23.53
CA GLU A 155 27.61 13.78 24.22
C GLU A 155 26.49 14.79 23.91
N GLU A 156 26.04 14.82 22.66
CA GLU A 156 24.92 15.66 22.22
C GLU A 156 23.59 15.15 22.81
N LEU A 157 23.43 13.83 22.88
CA LEU A 157 22.22 13.19 23.44
C LEU A 157 22.01 13.61 24.90
N ASP A 158 23.07 13.56 25.73
CA ASP A 158 22.99 13.95 27.15
C ASP A 158 22.64 15.43 27.30
N ALA A 159 23.21 16.30 26.47
CA ALA A 159 22.91 17.72 26.46
C ALA A 159 21.43 17.98 26.06
N VAL A 160 20.95 17.38 24.99
CA VAL A 160 19.57 17.52 24.51
C VAL A 160 18.57 16.99 25.54
N LEU A 161 18.81 15.81 26.12
CA LEU A 161 17.94 15.24 27.14
C LEU A 161 17.88 16.09 28.41
N THR A 162 19.05 16.63 28.85
CA THR A 162 19.10 17.52 29.99
C THR A 162 18.32 18.82 29.75
N HIS A 163 18.36 19.33 28.52
CA HIS A 163 17.59 20.50 28.12
C HIS A 163 16.10 20.15 28.01
N ALA A 164 15.74 19.03 27.39
CA ALA A 164 14.39 18.57 27.19
C ALA A 164 13.65 18.36 28.51
N HIS A 165 14.29 17.77 29.52
CA HIS A 165 13.70 17.56 30.84
C HIS A 165 13.30 18.88 31.56
N LYS A 166 13.87 20.01 31.17
CA LYS A 166 13.53 21.32 31.73
C LYS A 166 12.37 21.99 30.99
N GLN A 167 11.88 21.39 29.90
CA GLN A 167 10.82 21.95 29.06
C GLN A 167 9.44 21.44 29.48
N PRO A 168 8.60 22.26 30.16
CA PRO A 168 7.30 21.79 30.63
C PRO A 168 6.32 21.38 29.51
N TRP A 169 6.49 21.95 28.32
CA TRP A 169 5.61 21.70 27.19
C TRP A 169 5.73 20.29 26.64
N LEU A 170 6.88 19.63 26.79
CA LEU A 170 7.12 18.26 26.32
C LEU A 170 6.28 17.20 27.07
N THR A 171 5.69 17.55 28.20
CA THR A 171 4.93 16.62 29.07
C THR A 171 3.40 16.77 28.96
N ARG A 172 2.89 17.70 28.15
CA ARG A 172 1.47 18.07 28.17
C ARG A 172 0.81 17.86 26.81
N GLY A 173 0.15 16.69 26.62
CA GLY A 173 -0.81 16.50 25.53
C GLY A 173 -0.29 16.75 24.12
N VAL A 174 1.02 16.65 23.93
CA VAL A 174 1.67 16.92 22.63
C VAL A 174 1.24 15.90 21.57
N GLU A 175 1.02 14.66 21.96
CA GLU A 175 0.51 13.62 21.08
C GLU A 175 -0.92 13.94 20.61
N ASP A 176 -1.79 14.33 21.53
CA ASP A 176 -3.17 14.70 21.20
C ASP A 176 -3.22 15.91 20.26
N ALA A 177 -2.32 16.89 20.46
CA ALA A 177 -2.24 18.05 19.59
C ALA A 177 -1.73 17.69 18.18
N ALA A 178 -0.73 16.80 18.08
CA ALA A 178 -0.25 16.30 16.79
C ALA A 178 -1.31 15.48 16.06
N ILE A 179 -2.00 14.58 16.76
CA ILE A 179 -3.16 13.82 16.24
C ILE A 179 -4.27 14.77 15.79
N GLY A 180 -4.60 15.78 16.61
CA GLY A 180 -5.60 16.80 16.29
C GLY A 180 -5.26 17.56 15.02
N TYR A 181 -4.00 17.93 14.83
CA TYR A 181 -3.53 18.55 13.59
C TYR A 181 -3.68 17.63 12.39
N ALA A 182 -3.28 16.36 12.50
CA ALA A 182 -3.41 15.39 11.42
C ALA A 182 -4.89 15.17 11.04
N LEU A 183 -5.78 15.04 12.03
CA LEU A 183 -7.23 14.90 11.83
C LEU A 183 -7.83 16.12 11.12
N GLY A 184 -7.38 17.33 11.47
CA GLY A 184 -7.92 18.57 10.90
C GLY A 184 -7.38 18.91 9.52
N HIS A 185 -6.12 18.57 9.21
CA HIS A 185 -5.43 19.11 8.05
C HIS A 185 -4.88 18.07 7.07
N LEU A 186 -4.42 16.92 7.54
CA LEU A 186 -3.70 15.95 6.70
C LEU A 186 -4.60 14.81 6.22
N ILE A 187 -5.32 14.20 7.14
CA ILE A 187 -6.19 13.05 6.86
C ILE A 187 -7.34 13.41 5.91
N PRO A 188 -8.03 14.56 6.04
CA PRO A 188 -9.10 14.93 5.11
C PRO A 188 -8.62 15.07 3.66
N LYS A 189 -7.42 15.59 3.46
CA LYS A 189 -6.80 15.70 2.13
C LYS A 189 -6.55 14.33 1.52
N HIS A 190 -5.90 13.43 2.28
CA HIS A 190 -5.64 12.07 1.81
C HIS A 190 -6.94 11.30 1.55
N LEU A 191 -7.95 11.43 2.42
CA LEU A 191 -9.25 10.81 2.22
C LEU A 191 -9.93 11.29 0.94
N LYS A 192 -9.88 12.59 0.69
CA LYS A 192 -10.41 13.19 -0.55
C LYS A 192 -9.72 12.61 -1.79
N ASP A 193 -8.39 12.60 -1.81
CA ASP A 193 -7.60 12.09 -2.95
C ASP A 193 -7.89 10.59 -3.22
N VAL A 194 -8.01 9.78 -2.17
CA VAL A 194 -8.33 8.35 -2.30
C VAL A 194 -9.75 8.17 -2.81
N ARG A 195 -10.72 8.92 -2.24
CA ARG A 195 -12.12 8.84 -2.65
C ARG A 195 -12.31 9.19 -4.12
N GLU A 196 -11.77 10.31 -4.58
CA GLU A 196 -11.88 10.76 -5.97
C GLU A 196 -11.32 9.71 -6.94
N ARG A 197 -10.14 9.15 -6.66
CA ARG A 197 -9.54 8.10 -7.52
C ARG A 197 -10.38 6.82 -7.54
N ARG A 198 -10.91 6.42 -6.38
CA ARG A 198 -11.72 5.20 -6.28
C ARG A 198 -13.07 5.38 -6.95
N GLU A 199 -13.74 6.52 -6.80
CA GLU A 199 -14.99 6.82 -7.47
C GLU A 199 -14.85 6.74 -8.99
N ILE A 200 -13.84 7.37 -9.58
CA ILE A 200 -13.57 7.29 -11.02
C ILE A 200 -13.37 5.83 -11.47
N MET A 201 -12.63 5.04 -10.70
CA MET A 201 -12.38 3.63 -11.04
C MET A 201 -13.66 2.79 -10.92
N ILE A 202 -14.43 3.00 -9.86
CA ILE A 202 -15.68 2.28 -9.61
C ILE A 202 -16.69 2.60 -10.71
N ASP A 203 -16.86 3.88 -11.09
CA ASP A 203 -17.77 4.30 -12.16
C ASP A 203 -17.43 3.64 -13.49
N LYS A 204 -16.15 3.65 -13.88
CA LYS A 204 -15.68 2.95 -15.09
C LYS A 204 -15.98 1.46 -15.04
N THR A 205 -15.72 0.83 -13.89
CA THR A 205 -15.93 -0.61 -13.70
C THR A 205 -17.42 -0.95 -13.72
N GLU A 206 -18.25 -0.19 -13.02
CA GLU A 206 -19.69 -0.36 -12.97
C GLU A 206 -20.31 -0.24 -14.36
N LYS A 207 -19.93 0.80 -15.11
CA LYS A 207 -20.39 0.98 -16.49
C LYS A 207 -20.03 -0.20 -17.37
N ALA A 208 -18.77 -0.63 -17.36
CA ALA A 208 -18.30 -1.74 -18.19
C ALA A 208 -18.97 -3.08 -17.82
N VAL A 209 -19.11 -3.36 -16.51
CA VAL A 209 -19.80 -4.57 -16.02
C VAL A 209 -21.26 -4.56 -16.42
N ARG A 210 -21.96 -3.44 -16.22
CA ARG A 210 -23.38 -3.28 -16.56
C ARG A 210 -23.61 -3.44 -18.07
N GLU A 211 -22.84 -2.76 -18.91
CA GLU A 211 -22.95 -2.85 -20.37
C GLU A 211 -22.72 -4.30 -20.84
N ARG A 212 -21.65 -4.92 -20.40
CA ARG A 212 -21.30 -6.29 -20.81
C ARG A 212 -22.36 -7.30 -20.35
N LEU A 213 -22.66 -7.36 -19.05
CA LEU A 213 -23.57 -8.37 -18.52
C LEU A 213 -25.00 -8.16 -19.01
N THR A 214 -25.46 -6.91 -19.18
CA THR A 214 -26.78 -6.65 -19.78
C THR A 214 -26.85 -7.13 -21.22
N ALA A 215 -25.80 -6.96 -22.01
CA ALA A 215 -25.74 -7.46 -23.38
C ALA A 215 -25.78 -9.01 -23.41
N GLU A 216 -25.02 -9.67 -22.53
CA GLU A 216 -25.01 -11.12 -22.40
C GLU A 216 -26.38 -11.66 -21.92
N ILE A 217 -27.03 -11.03 -20.95
CA ILE A 217 -28.37 -11.41 -20.46
C ILE A 217 -29.36 -11.32 -21.60
N ARG A 218 -29.42 -10.20 -22.33
CA ARG A 218 -30.35 -10.03 -23.48
C ARG A 218 -30.11 -11.08 -24.56
N TYR A 219 -28.88 -11.45 -24.84
CA TYR A 219 -28.54 -12.50 -25.79
C TYR A 219 -29.11 -13.85 -25.34
N TRP A 220 -28.90 -14.22 -24.07
CA TRP A 220 -29.38 -15.51 -23.56
C TRP A 220 -30.90 -15.58 -23.40
N ASP A 221 -31.54 -14.46 -23.03
CA ASP A 221 -33.01 -14.35 -23.01
C ASP A 221 -33.60 -14.53 -24.40
N TYR A 222 -33.06 -13.85 -25.40
CA TYR A 222 -33.47 -14.01 -26.78
C TYR A 222 -33.28 -15.44 -27.26
N ARG A 223 -32.13 -16.02 -26.95
CA ARG A 223 -31.81 -17.41 -27.32
C ARG A 223 -32.73 -18.44 -26.65
N ALA A 224 -33.09 -18.19 -25.40
CA ALA A 224 -34.09 -19.03 -24.70
C ALA A 224 -35.44 -18.98 -25.39
N GLY A 225 -35.89 -17.80 -25.84
CA GLY A 225 -37.13 -17.63 -26.60
C GLY A 225 -37.12 -18.38 -27.93
N GLU A 226 -36.03 -18.26 -28.73
CA GLU A 226 -35.86 -18.99 -29.98
C GLU A 226 -35.90 -20.53 -29.78
N LEU A 227 -35.14 -21.02 -28.79
CA LEU A 227 -35.10 -22.46 -28.48
C LEU A 227 -36.45 -22.97 -28.03
N LYS A 228 -37.20 -22.21 -27.26
CA LYS A 228 -38.57 -22.58 -26.84
C LYS A 228 -39.52 -22.71 -28.03
N GLN A 229 -39.44 -21.81 -29.01
CA GLN A 229 -40.22 -21.91 -30.24
C GLN A 229 -39.82 -23.15 -31.07
N GLN A 230 -38.51 -23.46 -31.15
CA GLN A 230 -38.02 -24.66 -31.85
C GLN A 230 -38.45 -25.95 -31.17
N GLU A 231 -38.43 -25.99 -29.83
CA GLU A 231 -38.89 -27.11 -29.02
C GLU A 231 -40.41 -27.36 -29.25
N GLN A 232 -41.19 -26.28 -29.28
CA GLN A 232 -42.64 -26.36 -29.59
C GLN A 232 -42.93 -26.83 -31.03
N ALA A 233 -42.00 -26.54 -31.96
CA ALA A 233 -42.07 -27.02 -33.34
C ALA A 233 -41.53 -28.45 -33.53
N GLY A 234 -41.20 -29.18 -32.45
CA GLY A 234 -40.70 -30.55 -32.49
C GLY A 234 -39.22 -30.68 -32.88
N LYS A 235 -38.46 -29.60 -32.95
CA LYS A 235 -37.02 -29.59 -33.24
C LYS A 235 -36.25 -29.63 -31.92
N ILE A 236 -35.87 -30.81 -31.47
CA ILE A 236 -35.16 -31.01 -30.20
C ILE A 236 -33.64 -30.96 -30.45
N SER A 237 -32.92 -30.12 -29.71
CA SER A 237 -31.46 -30.12 -29.64
C SER A 237 -30.98 -30.73 -28.33
N ASN A 238 -30.13 -31.77 -28.41
CA ASN A 238 -29.65 -32.48 -27.21
C ASN A 238 -28.64 -31.68 -26.35
N ASN A 239 -27.98 -30.67 -26.91
CA ASN A 239 -26.88 -29.97 -26.21
C ASN A 239 -27.33 -28.68 -25.52
N LEU A 240 -28.25 -27.90 -26.10
CA LEU A 240 -28.75 -26.64 -25.57
C LEU A 240 -30.26 -26.58 -25.73
N ASN A 241 -31.00 -26.47 -24.63
CA ASN A 241 -32.44 -26.29 -24.60
C ASN A 241 -32.84 -24.92 -24.02
N SER A 242 -34.10 -24.53 -24.18
CA SER A 242 -34.63 -23.26 -23.73
C SER A 242 -34.39 -23.03 -22.22
N GLN A 243 -34.55 -24.09 -21.42
CA GLN A 243 -34.36 -24.04 -19.98
C GLN A 243 -32.90 -23.75 -19.57
N LYS A 244 -31.92 -24.38 -20.25
CA LYS A 244 -30.48 -24.10 -20.00
C LYS A 244 -30.12 -22.69 -20.38
N ALA A 245 -30.67 -22.17 -21.48
CA ALA A 245 -30.43 -20.79 -21.91
C ALA A 245 -31.05 -19.78 -20.94
N ALA A 246 -32.30 -20.00 -20.49
CA ALA A 246 -32.92 -19.16 -19.48
C ALA A 246 -32.18 -19.17 -18.16
N ARG A 247 -31.75 -20.34 -17.68
CA ARG A 247 -30.94 -20.47 -16.47
C ARG A 247 -29.61 -19.66 -16.58
N ARG A 248 -29.00 -19.67 -17.77
CA ARG A 248 -27.80 -18.89 -18.02
C ARG A 248 -28.04 -17.37 -17.90
N ALA A 249 -29.17 -16.89 -18.41
CA ALA A 249 -29.58 -15.49 -18.26
C ALA A 249 -29.79 -15.13 -16.78
N GLU A 250 -30.45 -15.98 -16.01
CA GLU A 250 -30.68 -15.80 -14.57
C GLU A 250 -29.34 -15.76 -13.77
N GLU A 251 -28.41 -16.67 -14.07
CA GLU A 251 -27.07 -16.68 -13.45
C GLU A 251 -26.31 -15.38 -13.72
N LEU A 252 -26.40 -14.86 -14.96
CA LEU A 252 -25.75 -13.59 -15.32
C LEU A 252 -26.44 -12.39 -14.65
N ALA A 253 -27.76 -12.40 -14.52
CA ALA A 253 -28.52 -11.38 -13.81
C ALA A 253 -28.17 -11.37 -12.31
N ALA A 254 -28.07 -12.55 -11.68
CA ALA A 254 -27.62 -12.68 -10.31
C ALA A 254 -26.17 -12.15 -10.11
N ARG A 255 -25.28 -12.47 -11.05
CA ARG A 255 -23.89 -11.97 -11.06
C ARG A 255 -23.83 -10.45 -11.23
N LEU A 256 -24.67 -9.87 -12.09
CA LEU A 256 -24.74 -8.42 -12.26
C LEU A 256 -25.18 -7.76 -10.97
N LYS A 257 -26.21 -8.28 -10.32
CA LYS A 257 -26.69 -7.78 -9.02
C LYS A 257 -25.58 -7.85 -7.97
N GLN A 258 -24.99 -9.04 -7.80
CA GLN A 258 -23.91 -9.24 -6.83
C GLN A 258 -22.77 -8.25 -7.07
N ARG A 259 -22.32 -8.08 -8.32
CA ARG A 259 -21.21 -7.15 -8.60
C ARG A 259 -21.59 -5.69 -8.38
N THR A 260 -22.83 -5.30 -8.63
CA THR A 260 -23.32 -3.96 -8.31
C THR A 260 -23.33 -3.72 -6.79
N ASP A 261 -23.79 -4.70 -6.01
CA ASP A 261 -23.79 -4.61 -4.54
C ASP A 261 -22.36 -4.53 -3.98
N GLU A 262 -21.40 -5.30 -4.53
CA GLU A 262 -19.99 -5.23 -4.19
C GLU A 262 -19.41 -3.84 -4.47
N LEU A 263 -19.68 -3.26 -5.65
CA LEU A 263 -19.21 -1.93 -6.03
C LEU A 263 -19.84 -0.83 -5.14
N ALA A 264 -21.09 -1.01 -4.73
CA ALA A 264 -21.74 -0.12 -3.78
C ALA A 264 -21.03 -0.16 -2.41
N ALA A 265 -20.62 -1.35 -1.93
CA ALA A 265 -19.81 -1.47 -0.72
C ALA A 265 -18.43 -0.82 -0.88
N GLU A 266 -17.78 -0.98 -2.04
CA GLU A 266 -16.49 -0.34 -2.35
C GLU A 266 -16.56 1.21 -2.33
N ARG A 267 -17.73 1.82 -2.55
CA ARG A 267 -17.96 3.28 -2.44
C ARG A 267 -18.01 3.80 -1.01
N LEU A 268 -18.25 2.94 -0.02
CA LEU A 268 -18.33 3.33 1.38
C LEU A 268 -16.94 3.54 1.99
N ILE A 269 -16.30 4.63 1.60
CA ILE A 269 -14.92 4.95 1.96
C ILE A 269 -14.89 5.77 3.24
N SER A 270 -14.12 5.33 4.24
CA SER A 270 -13.95 5.99 5.53
C SER A 270 -12.49 5.94 6.00
N ALA A 271 -12.05 7.03 6.66
CA ALA A 271 -10.79 7.04 7.38
C ALA A 271 -10.95 6.37 8.74
N GLN A 272 -9.94 5.63 9.17
CA GLN A 272 -9.85 5.10 10.52
C GLN A 272 -9.12 6.09 11.42
N PRO A 273 -9.35 6.04 12.75
CA PRO A 273 -8.59 6.84 13.69
C PRO A 273 -7.08 6.65 13.46
N PRO A 274 -6.28 7.72 13.51
CA PRO A 274 -4.83 7.63 13.40
C PRO A 274 -4.20 7.02 14.66
N VAL A 275 -3.03 6.45 14.48
CA VAL A 275 -2.20 5.84 15.54
C VAL A 275 -0.81 6.44 15.50
#